data_865100e6ff6abc44a916b187fc20a97d
#
_entry.id   865100e6ff6abc44a916b187fc20a97d
#
_cell.length_a   1.000
_cell.length_b   1.000
_cell.length_c   1.000
_cell.angle_alpha   90.00
_cell.angle_beta   90.00
_cell.angle_gamma   90.00
#
_symmetry.space_group_name_H-M   'P 1'
#
loop_
_entity.id
_entity.type
_entity.pdbx_description
1 polymer ?
#
loop_
_entity_poly.entity_id
_entity_poly.type
_entity_poly.pdbx_seq_one_letter_code
_entity_poly.pdbx_strand_id
1 'polypeptide(L)'
;MPAITEKEAKGSVARLYRDIRLTLGVPVVNLIWRHLATIPGALEWCWASLKPVYESNAVVNEASFVRYRVFPNCDEKFPSFCLRAVGLSGTDVNSIQFVLNSYHRSNALNLVALSSLLEKLKDSEQLNNRGKLCDPSVDYDLIISGSPVVGHMPPLIPVQEMSPDVLELVQSINRIGKRDTILPSMYRHLANWPSFLALVYLVLLDLEKNGTLDRNINLSLDLARTSGNRIYNIMPDDIPTMTDESLERSKVAMERFINGPIGKMTAIVPLIINYMDTS
;
A
#
# COMPACT_ATOMS: atom_id res chain seq x y z
N MET A 1 -10.29 -11.89 5.95
CA MET A 1 -8.92 -12.45 6.00
C MET A 1 -8.40 -12.33 7.42
N PRO A 2 -7.83 -13.37 8.03
CA PRO A 2 -7.30 -13.31 9.40
C PRO A 2 -6.13 -12.31 9.47
N ALA A 3 -6.03 -11.59 10.60
CA ALA A 3 -4.97 -10.62 10.85
C ALA A 3 -4.84 -10.38 12.35
N ILE A 4 -3.63 -10.27 12.86
CA ILE A 4 -3.39 -9.82 14.22
C ILE A 4 -3.41 -8.30 14.22
N THR A 5 -4.33 -7.68 14.94
CA THR A 5 -4.40 -6.22 15.02
C THR A 5 -3.25 -5.65 15.86
N GLU A 6 -2.95 -4.37 15.71
CA GLU A 6 -1.90 -3.72 16.52
C GLU A 6 -2.23 -3.74 18.02
N LYS A 7 -3.52 -3.76 18.39
CA LYS A 7 -3.98 -3.87 19.79
C LYS A 7 -3.81 -5.27 20.36
N GLU A 8 -3.94 -6.30 19.52
CA GLU A 8 -3.80 -7.71 19.91
C GLU A 8 -2.35 -8.18 19.91
N ALA A 9 -1.47 -7.49 19.18
CA ALA A 9 -0.07 -7.83 19.05
C ALA A 9 0.67 -7.82 20.40
N LYS A 10 1.38 -8.91 20.71
CA LYS A 10 2.17 -9.07 21.94
C LYS A 10 3.57 -9.59 21.59
N GLY A 11 4.51 -9.48 22.55
CA GLY A 11 5.83 -10.09 22.45
C GLY A 11 6.62 -9.65 21.20
N SER A 12 7.09 -10.63 20.39
CA SER A 12 7.85 -10.41 19.16
C SER A 12 7.03 -9.65 18.10
N VAL A 13 5.77 -10.02 17.92
CA VAL A 13 4.89 -9.37 16.94
C VAL A 13 4.74 -7.88 17.21
N ALA A 14 4.52 -7.48 18.47
CA ALA A 14 4.41 -6.06 18.84
C ALA A 14 5.72 -5.28 18.59
N ARG A 15 6.87 -5.90 18.84
CA ARG A 15 8.19 -5.31 18.55
C ARG A 15 8.38 -5.12 17.04
N LEU A 16 8.07 -6.15 16.25
CA LEU A 16 8.17 -6.09 14.79
C LEU A 16 7.24 -5.03 14.20
N TYR A 17 6.00 -4.92 14.69
CA TYR A 17 5.09 -3.88 14.23
C TYR A 17 5.62 -2.47 14.51
N ARG A 18 6.24 -2.26 15.66
CA ARG A 18 6.89 -0.98 15.96
C ARG A 18 8.05 -0.70 15.00
N ASP A 19 8.89 -1.70 14.77
CA ASP A 19 10.05 -1.61 13.87
C ASP A 19 9.60 -1.31 12.43
N ILE A 20 8.60 -2.02 11.93
CA ILE A 20 7.97 -1.78 10.62
C ILE A 20 7.49 -0.33 10.48
N ARG A 21 6.73 0.19 11.46
CA ARG A 21 6.24 1.57 11.40
C ARG A 21 7.37 2.59 11.36
N LEU A 22 8.38 2.40 12.20
CA LEU A 22 9.54 3.29 12.27
C LEU A 22 10.34 3.27 10.96
N THR A 23 10.62 2.09 10.43
CA THR A 23 11.40 1.92 9.20
C THR A 23 10.65 2.47 7.97
N LEU A 24 9.34 2.22 7.85
CA LEU A 24 8.54 2.75 6.75
C LEU A 24 8.21 4.25 6.91
N GLY A 25 8.36 4.80 8.11
CA GLY A 25 7.98 6.17 8.42
C GLY A 25 6.47 6.42 8.28
N VAL A 26 5.65 5.48 8.77
CA VAL A 26 4.17 5.55 8.69
C VAL A 26 3.53 5.22 10.02
N PRO A 27 2.34 5.80 10.33
CA PRO A 27 1.70 5.64 11.65
C PRO A 27 0.99 4.30 11.84
N VAL A 28 0.86 3.47 10.79
CA VAL A 28 0.07 2.23 10.83
C VAL A 28 0.84 1.04 10.28
N VAL A 29 0.51 -0.16 10.75
CA VAL A 29 0.97 -1.43 10.18
C VAL A 29 -0.03 -1.86 9.11
N ASN A 30 0.42 -1.92 7.85
CA ASN A 30 -0.42 -2.34 6.73
C ASN A 30 -0.95 -3.76 6.93
N LEU A 31 -2.12 -4.04 6.34
CA LEU A 31 -2.84 -5.30 6.53
C LEU A 31 -2.01 -6.54 6.15
N ILE A 32 -1.14 -6.45 5.15
CA ILE A 32 -0.25 -7.55 4.76
C ILE A 32 0.62 -8.01 5.94
N TRP A 33 1.27 -7.10 6.65
CA TRP A 33 2.11 -7.43 7.81
C TRP A 33 1.30 -8.08 8.93
N ARG A 34 0.10 -7.56 9.17
CA ARG A 34 -0.83 -8.12 10.16
C ARG A 34 -1.36 -9.50 9.77
N HIS A 35 -1.48 -9.77 8.48
CA HIS A 35 -1.85 -11.09 7.96
C HIS A 35 -0.66 -12.06 8.04
N LEU A 36 0.53 -11.66 7.64
CA LEU A 36 1.73 -12.49 7.76
C LEU A 36 1.98 -12.92 9.22
N ALA A 37 1.65 -12.09 10.20
CA ALA A 37 1.73 -12.45 11.61
C ALA A 37 0.82 -13.63 12.02
N THR A 38 -0.15 -14.03 11.18
CA THR A 38 -1.00 -15.22 11.41
C THR A 38 -0.40 -16.50 10.84
N ILE A 39 0.69 -16.41 10.08
CA ILE A 39 1.40 -17.55 9.50
C ILE A 39 2.67 -17.80 10.33
N PRO A 40 2.90 -18.99 10.87
CA PRO A 40 4.05 -19.25 11.74
C PRO A 40 5.38 -18.88 11.09
N GLY A 41 6.14 -17.99 11.73
CA GLY A 41 7.45 -17.51 11.27
C GLY A 41 7.45 -16.54 10.09
N ALA A 42 6.29 -16.31 9.43
CA ALA A 42 6.25 -15.53 8.20
C ALA A 42 6.52 -14.04 8.39
N LEU A 43 6.03 -13.44 9.47
CA LEU A 43 6.28 -12.03 9.76
C LEU A 43 7.78 -11.80 10.02
N GLU A 44 8.39 -12.63 10.86
CA GLU A 44 9.80 -12.58 11.19
C GLU A 44 10.68 -12.76 9.95
N TRP A 45 10.37 -13.78 9.18
CA TRP A 45 11.10 -14.10 7.95
C TRP A 45 11.01 -12.98 6.91
N CYS A 46 9.80 -12.55 6.60
CA CYS A 46 9.57 -11.51 5.59
C CYS A 46 10.21 -10.18 6.02
N TRP A 47 10.13 -9.84 7.31
CA TRP A 47 10.73 -8.62 7.82
C TRP A 47 12.27 -8.69 7.87
N ALA A 48 12.86 -9.81 8.25
CA ALA A 48 14.30 -10.01 8.21
C ALA A 48 14.86 -9.90 6.80
N SER A 49 14.12 -10.42 5.80
CA SER A 49 14.48 -10.31 4.38
C SER A 49 14.43 -8.87 3.87
N LEU A 50 13.41 -8.12 4.24
CA LEU A 50 13.10 -6.82 3.62
C LEU A 50 13.64 -5.61 4.40
N LYS A 51 13.90 -5.72 5.71
CA LYS A 51 14.40 -4.60 6.49
C LYS A 51 15.69 -3.99 5.91
N PRO A 52 16.73 -4.77 5.52
CA PRO A 52 17.93 -4.20 4.91
C PRO A 52 17.64 -3.46 3.59
N VAL A 53 16.65 -3.91 2.81
CA VAL A 53 16.22 -3.24 1.58
C VAL A 53 15.62 -1.87 1.89
N TYR A 54 14.77 -1.78 2.93
CA TYR A 54 14.20 -0.50 3.38
C TYR A 54 15.27 0.45 3.92
N GLU A 55 16.25 -0.06 4.66
CA GLU A 55 17.34 0.72 5.26
C GLU A 55 18.36 1.20 4.21
N SER A 56 18.45 0.54 3.05
CA SER A 56 19.32 0.93 1.94
C SER A 56 18.79 2.11 1.10
N ASN A 57 17.63 2.65 1.39
CA ASN A 57 16.91 3.65 0.58
C ASN A 57 16.51 3.17 -0.84
N ALA A 58 16.92 2.00 -1.29
CA ALA A 58 16.61 1.53 -2.64
C ALA A 58 15.10 1.39 -2.85
N VAL A 59 14.39 0.76 -1.91
CA VAL A 59 12.94 0.65 -2.01
C VAL A 59 12.24 2.01 -1.92
N VAL A 60 12.81 2.98 -1.18
CA VAL A 60 12.25 4.33 -1.07
C VAL A 60 12.33 5.04 -2.42
N ASN A 61 13.46 4.94 -3.11
CA ASN A 61 13.67 5.52 -4.43
C ASN A 61 12.72 4.88 -5.47
N GLU A 62 12.70 3.55 -5.54
CA GLU A 62 11.82 2.83 -6.47
C GLU A 62 10.33 3.08 -6.17
N ALA A 63 9.92 3.10 -4.91
CA ALA A 63 8.55 3.43 -4.52
C ALA A 63 8.19 4.88 -4.86
N SER A 64 9.14 5.82 -4.75
CA SER A 64 8.94 7.21 -5.16
C SER A 64 8.78 7.31 -6.69
N PHE A 65 9.57 6.57 -7.45
CA PHE A 65 9.40 6.46 -8.90
C PHE A 65 8.02 5.89 -9.27
N VAL A 66 7.57 4.80 -8.64
CA VAL A 66 6.23 4.24 -8.86
C VAL A 66 5.14 5.28 -8.56
N ARG A 67 5.22 5.96 -7.40
CA ARG A 67 4.26 7.01 -7.02
C ARG A 67 4.20 8.14 -8.03
N TYR A 68 5.34 8.62 -8.50
CA TYR A 68 5.42 9.68 -9.49
C TYR A 68 4.76 9.26 -10.82
N ARG A 69 5.04 8.02 -11.28
CA ARG A 69 4.53 7.51 -12.56
C ARG A 69 3.04 7.19 -12.57
N VAL A 70 2.46 6.80 -11.42
CA VAL A 70 1.02 6.53 -11.30
C VAL A 70 0.21 7.77 -10.88
N PHE A 71 0.89 8.87 -10.53
CA PHE A 71 0.19 10.10 -10.17
C PHE A 71 -0.53 10.67 -11.39
N PRO A 72 -1.82 11.02 -11.26
CA PRO A 72 -2.60 11.50 -12.39
C PRO A 72 -2.12 12.87 -12.85
N ASN A 73 -2.11 13.09 -14.15
CA ASN A 73 -1.95 14.42 -14.72
C ASN A 73 -3.34 14.90 -15.17
N CYS A 74 -4.16 15.33 -14.22
CA CYS A 74 -5.47 15.89 -14.49
C CYS A 74 -5.75 17.09 -13.59
N ASP A 75 -6.50 18.05 -14.11
CA ASP A 75 -6.81 19.32 -13.43
C ASP A 75 -8.10 19.24 -12.60
N GLU A 76 -8.77 18.08 -12.60
CA GLU A 76 -10.03 17.87 -11.89
C GLU A 76 -9.81 17.84 -10.38
N LYS A 77 -10.51 18.71 -9.65
CA LYS A 77 -10.41 18.90 -8.20
C LYS A 77 -11.81 18.96 -7.59
N PHE A 78 -11.92 18.58 -6.33
CA PHE A 78 -13.11 18.94 -5.54
C PHE A 78 -13.04 20.42 -5.18
N PRO A 79 -13.96 21.26 -5.64
CA PRO A 79 -14.00 22.63 -5.20
C PRO A 79 -14.14 22.71 -3.68
N SER A 80 -13.41 23.62 -3.03
CA SER A 80 -13.40 23.74 -1.58
C SER A 80 -14.80 24.00 -0.99
N PHE A 81 -15.68 24.68 -1.75
CA PHE A 81 -17.06 24.89 -1.33
C PHE A 81 -17.88 23.59 -1.34
N CYS A 82 -17.59 22.63 -2.25
CA CYS A 82 -18.25 21.33 -2.25
C CYS A 82 -17.86 20.52 -1.01
N LEU A 83 -16.57 20.52 -0.62
CA LEU A 83 -16.14 19.85 0.58
C LEU A 83 -16.84 20.42 1.83
N ARG A 84 -16.97 21.76 1.91
CA ARG A 84 -17.72 22.39 3.02
C ARG A 84 -19.22 22.07 2.96
N ALA A 85 -19.83 22.06 1.78
CA ALA A 85 -21.25 21.76 1.61
C ALA A 85 -21.62 20.33 2.04
N VAL A 86 -20.70 19.36 1.88
CA VAL A 86 -20.90 18.00 2.41
C VAL A 86 -20.49 17.85 3.87
N GLY A 87 -20.26 18.96 4.58
CA GLY A 87 -20.06 19.00 6.02
C GLY A 87 -18.60 18.79 6.48
N LEU A 88 -17.62 18.87 5.58
CA LEU A 88 -16.21 18.74 5.97
C LEU A 88 -15.65 20.08 6.44
N SER A 89 -15.09 20.09 7.65
CA SER A 89 -14.30 21.20 8.18
C SER A 89 -12.88 21.17 7.61
N GLY A 90 -12.12 22.27 7.76
CA GLY A 90 -10.71 22.31 7.42
C GLY A 90 -9.88 21.27 8.19
N THR A 91 -10.25 20.98 9.43
CA THR A 91 -9.61 19.92 10.23
C THR A 91 -9.88 18.53 9.65
N ASP A 92 -11.10 18.29 9.17
CA ASP A 92 -11.44 17.01 8.50
C ASP A 92 -10.61 16.83 7.21
N VAL A 93 -10.53 17.88 6.39
CA VAL A 93 -9.74 17.87 5.15
C VAL A 93 -8.28 17.53 5.46
N ASN A 94 -7.67 18.17 6.45
CA ASN A 94 -6.28 17.89 6.87
C ASN A 94 -6.13 16.43 7.36
N SER A 95 -7.09 15.93 8.12
CA SER A 95 -7.07 14.55 8.63
C SER A 95 -7.22 13.53 7.50
N ILE A 96 -8.09 13.79 6.54
CA ILE A 96 -8.26 12.98 5.32
C ILE A 96 -6.96 12.95 4.51
N GLN A 97 -6.35 14.12 4.27
CA GLN A 97 -5.07 14.23 3.56
C GLN A 97 -3.96 13.45 4.28
N PHE A 98 -3.91 13.53 5.62
CA PHE A 98 -2.97 12.75 6.41
C PHE A 98 -3.16 11.23 6.22
N VAL A 99 -4.41 10.74 6.26
CA VAL A 99 -4.71 9.32 5.97
C VAL A 99 -4.26 8.94 4.58
N LEU A 100 -4.63 9.72 3.56
CA LEU A 100 -4.29 9.44 2.16
C LEU A 100 -2.77 9.41 1.95
N ASN A 101 -2.03 10.40 2.46
CA ASN A 101 -0.57 10.46 2.34
C ASN A 101 0.12 9.28 3.04
N SER A 102 -0.39 8.84 4.21
CA SER A 102 0.11 7.67 4.92
C SER A 102 -0.02 6.40 4.07
N TYR A 103 -1.15 6.22 3.41
CA TYR A 103 -1.39 5.07 2.53
C TYR A 103 -0.71 5.21 1.17
N HIS A 104 -0.59 6.41 0.63
CA HIS A 104 0.17 6.68 -0.59
C HIS A 104 1.63 6.26 -0.45
N ARG A 105 2.25 6.61 0.68
CA ARG A 105 3.61 6.20 1.02
C ARG A 105 3.70 4.69 1.26
N SER A 106 2.91 4.17 2.18
CA SER A 106 3.08 2.79 2.65
C SER A 106 2.71 1.75 1.60
N ASN A 107 1.70 2.00 0.75
CA ASN A 107 1.32 1.04 -0.28
C ASN A 107 2.41 0.91 -1.36
N ALA A 108 2.97 2.00 -1.84
CA ALA A 108 4.04 1.95 -2.83
C ALA A 108 5.31 1.27 -2.28
N LEU A 109 5.71 1.59 -1.03
CA LEU A 109 6.83 0.94 -0.35
C LEU A 109 6.61 -0.57 -0.25
N ASN A 110 5.44 -0.99 0.23
CA ASN A 110 5.13 -2.42 0.36
C ASN A 110 4.99 -3.10 -1.00
N LEU A 111 4.41 -2.43 -2.00
CA LEU A 111 4.26 -2.99 -3.33
C LEU A 111 5.61 -3.35 -3.94
N VAL A 112 6.57 -2.42 -3.90
CA VAL A 112 7.92 -2.62 -4.45
C VAL A 112 8.70 -3.65 -3.64
N ALA A 113 8.70 -3.53 -2.30
CA ALA A 113 9.46 -4.43 -1.44
C ALA A 113 8.97 -5.88 -1.50
N LEU A 114 7.66 -6.11 -1.46
CA LEU A 114 7.10 -7.46 -1.58
C LEU A 114 7.31 -8.04 -2.99
N SER A 115 7.23 -7.21 -4.04
CA SER A 115 7.57 -7.64 -5.40
C SER A 115 9.03 -8.07 -5.50
N SER A 116 9.95 -7.33 -4.88
CA SER A 116 11.37 -7.72 -4.89
C SER A 116 11.63 -9.05 -4.15
N LEU A 117 10.92 -9.32 -3.07
CA LEU A 117 11.02 -10.58 -2.34
C LEU A 117 10.50 -11.76 -3.19
N LEU A 118 9.39 -11.59 -3.90
CA LEU A 118 8.88 -12.61 -4.81
C LEU A 118 9.86 -12.88 -5.97
N GLU A 119 10.51 -11.85 -6.51
CA GLU A 119 11.51 -12.05 -7.57
C GLU A 119 12.75 -12.78 -7.04
N LYS A 120 13.24 -12.48 -5.82
CA LYS A 120 14.34 -13.25 -5.20
C LYS A 120 13.98 -14.72 -5.00
N LEU A 121 12.74 -15.02 -4.60
CA LEU A 121 12.29 -16.40 -4.44
C LEU A 121 12.24 -17.15 -5.77
N LYS A 122 11.81 -16.50 -6.86
CA LYS A 122 11.82 -17.10 -8.20
C LYS A 122 13.23 -17.36 -8.70
N ASP A 123 14.16 -16.43 -8.47
CA ASP A 123 15.57 -16.59 -8.88
C ASP A 123 16.23 -17.76 -8.15
N SER A 124 15.94 -17.95 -6.87
CA SER A 124 16.43 -19.09 -6.08
C SER A 124 15.90 -20.44 -6.56
N GLU A 125 14.69 -20.48 -7.14
CA GLU A 125 14.10 -21.68 -7.72
C GLU A 125 14.67 -22.01 -9.12
N GLN A 126 15.23 -20.99 -9.83
CA GLN A 126 15.74 -21.10 -11.20
C GLN A 126 17.27 -21.14 -11.28
N LEU A 127 17.97 -21.77 -10.38
CA LEU A 127 19.41 -21.82 -10.16
C LEU A 127 20.34 -22.00 -11.41
N ASN A 128 19.84 -21.86 -12.64
CA ASN A 128 20.56 -22.03 -13.89
C ASN A 128 20.54 -20.85 -14.88
N ASN A 129 19.93 -19.71 -14.55
CA ASN A 129 19.92 -18.58 -15.49
C ASN A 129 20.15 -17.24 -14.78
N ARG A 130 21.40 -16.93 -14.46
CA ARG A 130 21.79 -15.58 -14.06
C ARG A 130 21.64 -14.64 -15.25
N GLY A 131 20.47 -14.11 -15.42
CA GLY A 131 20.15 -13.03 -16.35
C GLY A 131 20.61 -11.69 -15.77
N LYS A 132 21.25 -10.92 -16.63
CA LYS A 132 21.89 -9.62 -16.44
C LYS A 132 21.14 -8.67 -15.49
N LEU A 133 21.94 -8.01 -14.61
CA LEU A 133 21.57 -6.76 -13.95
C LEU A 133 20.95 -5.78 -14.96
N CYS A 134 19.74 -5.30 -14.66
CA CYS A 134 19.18 -4.15 -15.35
C CYS A 134 20.00 -2.90 -15.00
N ASP A 135 20.25 -2.08 -15.99
CA ASP A 135 20.98 -0.83 -15.97
C ASP A 135 20.47 0.12 -14.87
N PRO A 136 21.34 0.68 -14.01
CA PRO A 136 20.95 1.62 -12.96
C PRO A 136 20.63 3.04 -13.47
N SER A 137 20.39 3.26 -14.74
CA SER A 137 20.20 4.58 -15.35
C SER A 137 18.81 5.21 -15.14
N VAL A 138 18.20 5.06 -13.98
CA VAL A 138 17.08 5.92 -13.59
C VAL A 138 17.67 7.15 -12.88
N ASP A 139 17.46 8.31 -13.47
CA ASP A 139 17.84 9.58 -12.85
C ASP A 139 16.94 9.84 -11.64
N TYR A 140 17.45 9.49 -10.45
CA TYR A 140 16.74 9.66 -9.17
C TYR A 140 16.82 11.08 -8.63
N ASP A 141 17.55 11.99 -9.26
CA ASP A 141 17.75 13.37 -8.77
C ASP A 141 16.46 14.22 -8.79
N LEU A 142 15.46 13.78 -9.55
CA LEU A 142 14.13 14.40 -9.60
C LEU A 142 13.12 13.81 -8.61
N ILE A 143 13.45 12.74 -7.90
CA ILE A 143 12.51 12.03 -7.03
C ILE A 143 12.75 12.45 -5.58
N ILE A 144 12.01 13.44 -5.12
CA ILE A 144 12.00 13.85 -3.72
C ILE A 144 11.56 12.68 -2.87
N SER A 145 12.46 12.13 -2.08
CA SER A 145 12.14 11.16 -1.04
C SER A 145 11.17 11.84 -0.06
N GLY A 146 9.89 11.47 -0.12
CA GLY A 146 8.88 12.08 0.73
C GLY A 146 9.26 11.90 2.20
N SER A 147 9.27 13.00 2.94
CA SER A 147 9.47 13.00 4.40
C SER A 147 8.50 12.04 5.09
N PRO A 148 8.86 11.48 6.26
CA PRO A 148 7.92 10.69 7.05
C PRO A 148 6.61 11.44 7.27
N VAL A 149 5.49 10.73 7.20
CA VAL A 149 4.17 11.33 7.39
C VAL A 149 3.94 11.53 8.90
N VAL A 150 3.94 12.78 9.33
CA VAL A 150 3.77 13.16 10.75
C VAL A 150 2.33 13.62 11.00
N GLY A 151 1.69 13.04 12.01
CA GLY A 151 0.32 13.38 12.39
C GLY A 151 -0.35 12.27 13.20
N HIS A 152 -1.64 12.42 13.45
CA HIS A 152 -2.43 11.44 14.19
C HIS A 152 -3.41 10.71 13.26
N MET A 153 -3.32 9.38 13.25
CA MET A 153 -4.24 8.55 12.48
C MET A 153 -5.59 8.45 13.19
N PRO A 154 -6.71 8.74 12.51
CA PRO A 154 -8.03 8.55 13.08
C PRO A 154 -8.29 7.07 13.41
N PRO A 155 -9.31 6.75 14.23
CA PRO A 155 -9.65 5.37 14.55
C PRO A 155 -9.93 4.53 13.30
N LEU A 156 -9.41 3.31 13.27
CA LEU A 156 -9.78 2.32 12.27
C LEU A 156 -11.14 1.74 12.63
N ILE A 157 -12.21 2.16 11.96
CA ILE A 157 -13.57 1.72 12.28
C ILE A 157 -13.72 0.21 12.01
N PRO A 158 -14.10 -0.60 13.00
CA PRO A 158 -14.44 -2.00 12.79
C PRO A 158 -15.64 -2.13 11.85
N VAL A 159 -15.62 -3.15 10.97
CA VAL A 159 -16.72 -3.35 10.00
C VAL A 159 -18.07 -3.52 10.67
N GLN A 160 -18.10 -4.20 11.81
CA GLN A 160 -19.31 -4.44 12.62
C GLN A 160 -19.84 -3.19 13.35
N GLU A 161 -19.06 -2.12 13.42
CA GLU A 161 -19.45 -0.84 14.03
C GLU A 161 -19.92 0.19 12.99
N MET A 162 -19.84 -0.14 11.69
CA MET A 162 -20.33 0.72 10.63
C MET A 162 -21.86 0.68 10.56
N SER A 163 -22.50 1.83 10.33
CA SER A 163 -23.93 1.84 9.98
C SER A 163 -24.17 1.09 8.65
N PRO A 164 -25.38 0.58 8.40
CA PRO A 164 -25.68 -0.15 7.17
C PRO A 164 -25.28 0.61 5.90
N ASP A 165 -25.59 1.90 5.80
CA ASP A 165 -25.30 2.75 4.64
C ASP A 165 -23.78 2.95 4.45
N VAL A 166 -23.03 3.16 5.54
CA VAL A 166 -21.57 3.31 5.49
C VAL A 166 -20.91 1.99 5.09
N LEU A 167 -21.39 0.86 5.59
CA LEU A 167 -20.89 -0.46 5.23
C LEU A 167 -21.15 -0.74 3.74
N GLU A 168 -22.35 -0.45 3.24
CA GLU A 168 -22.67 -0.62 1.82
C GLU A 168 -21.80 0.27 0.94
N LEU A 169 -21.60 1.53 1.31
CA LEU A 169 -20.71 2.46 0.60
C LEU A 169 -19.27 1.95 0.54
N VAL A 170 -18.71 1.55 1.69
CA VAL A 170 -17.34 1.00 1.79
C VAL A 170 -17.19 -0.27 0.95
N GLN A 171 -18.17 -1.17 0.99
CA GLN A 171 -18.17 -2.38 0.18
C GLN A 171 -18.30 -2.07 -1.31
N SER A 172 -19.12 -1.08 -1.69
CA SER A 172 -19.31 -0.65 -3.07
C SER A 172 -18.03 -0.06 -3.65
N ILE A 173 -17.35 0.82 -2.91
CA ILE A 173 -16.03 1.33 -3.28
C ILE A 173 -15.01 0.18 -3.41
N ASN A 174 -15.05 -0.79 -2.51
CA ASN A 174 -14.12 -1.92 -2.58
C ASN A 174 -14.34 -2.81 -3.80
N ARG A 175 -15.55 -2.85 -4.36
CA ARG A 175 -15.83 -3.59 -5.62
C ARG A 175 -15.27 -2.91 -6.87
N ILE A 176 -15.09 -1.59 -6.82
CA ILE A 176 -14.46 -0.84 -7.93
C ILE A 176 -13.03 -1.33 -8.15
N GLY A 177 -12.62 -1.50 -9.39
CA GLY A 177 -11.31 -2.03 -9.78
C GLY A 177 -11.15 -3.55 -9.69
N LYS A 178 -12.15 -4.30 -9.27
CA LYS A 178 -12.37 -5.77 -9.43
C LYS A 178 -11.15 -6.67 -9.22
N ARG A 179 -10.26 -6.38 -8.26
CA ARG A 179 -9.03 -7.17 -8.06
C ARG A 179 -9.13 -8.23 -6.96
N ASP A 180 -9.70 -7.88 -5.81
CA ASP A 180 -9.86 -8.78 -4.66
C ASP A 180 -11.01 -8.29 -3.77
N THR A 181 -11.51 -9.22 -2.94
CA THR A 181 -12.53 -8.93 -1.91
C THR A 181 -11.93 -8.43 -0.59
N ILE A 182 -10.61 -8.45 -0.43
CA ILE A 182 -9.94 -7.92 0.76
C ILE A 182 -10.25 -6.43 0.89
N LEU A 183 -10.83 -6.05 2.04
CA LEU A 183 -11.15 -4.65 2.33
C LEU A 183 -9.90 -3.90 2.81
N PRO A 184 -9.38 -2.92 2.04
CA PRO A 184 -8.26 -2.09 2.46
C PRO A 184 -8.57 -1.29 3.71
N SER A 185 -7.59 -1.22 4.64
CA SER A 185 -7.74 -0.45 5.88
C SER A 185 -7.96 1.04 5.64
N MET A 186 -7.50 1.58 4.51
CA MET A 186 -7.72 2.96 4.13
C MET A 186 -9.20 3.33 4.11
N TYR A 187 -10.05 2.52 3.47
CA TYR A 187 -11.49 2.80 3.42
C TYR A 187 -12.13 2.78 4.81
N ARG A 188 -11.62 1.94 5.72
CA ARG A 188 -12.08 1.89 7.11
C ARG A 188 -11.64 3.12 7.92
N HIS A 189 -10.49 3.71 7.64
CA HIS A 189 -10.11 5.02 8.22
C HIS A 189 -10.95 6.14 7.62
N LEU A 190 -11.17 6.13 6.30
CA LEU A 190 -11.98 7.14 5.62
C LEU A 190 -13.49 7.04 5.97
N ALA A 191 -13.95 5.92 6.51
CA ALA A 191 -15.31 5.75 7.00
C ALA A 191 -15.65 6.67 8.20
N ASN A 192 -14.66 7.35 8.80
CA ASN A 192 -14.89 8.47 9.72
C ASN A 192 -15.56 9.67 9.02
N TRP A 193 -15.48 9.76 7.69
CA TRP A 193 -16.07 10.83 6.86
C TRP A 193 -16.90 10.22 5.72
N PRO A 194 -18.12 9.71 6.00
CA PRO A 194 -18.93 9.03 4.98
C PRO A 194 -19.28 9.90 3.79
N SER A 195 -19.51 11.20 4.02
CA SER A 195 -19.79 12.15 2.93
C SER A 195 -18.61 12.31 1.97
N PHE A 196 -17.36 12.28 2.49
CA PHE A 196 -16.18 12.24 1.65
C PHE A 196 -16.08 10.94 0.85
N LEU A 197 -16.32 9.79 1.49
CA LEU A 197 -16.35 8.50 0.80
C LEU A 197 -17.39 8.46 -0.33
N ALA A 198 -18.54 9.11 -0.16
CA ALA A 198 -19.55 9.20 -1.22
C ALA A 198 -19.03 9.98 -2.44
N LEU A 199 -18.31 11.08 -2.24
CA LEU A 199 -17.63 11.80 -3.33
C LEU A 199 -16.58 10.90 -4.02
N VAL A 200 -15.76 10.22 -3.24
CA VAL A 200 -14.75 9.27 -3.75
C VAL A 200 -15.40 8.16 -4.57
N TYR A 201 -16.54 7.61 -4.11
CA TYR A 201 -17.27 6.59 -4.86
C TYR A 201 -17.66 7.06 -6.25
N LEU A 202 -18.22 8.27 -6.38
CA LEU A 202 -18.65 8.81 -7.67
C LEU A 202 -17.47 9.01 -8.63
N VAL A 203 -16.35 9.56 -8.13
CA VAL A 203 -15.14 9.74 -8.92
C VAL A 203 -14.57 8.40 -9.39
N LEU A 204 -14.42 7.45 -8.48
CA LEU A 204 -13.85 6.15 -8.83
C LEU A 204 -14.73 5.36 -9.78
N LEU A 205 -16.05 5.48 -9.66
CA LEU A 205 -17.01 4.85 -10.57
C LEU A 205 -16.87 5.40 -12.00
N ASP A 206 -16.66 6.69 -12.16
CA ASP A 206 -16.43 7.31 -13.47
C ASP A 206 -15.09 6.86 -14.07
N LEU A 207 -14.02 6.87 -13.26
CA LEU A 207 -12.69 6.41 -13.66
C LEU A 207 -12.66 4.90 -14.01
N GLU A 208 -13.51 4.09 -13.37
CA GLU A 208 -13.70 2.68 -13.75
C GLU A 208 -14.37 2.56 -15.11
N LYS A 209 -15.47 3.31 -15.32
CA LYS A 209 -16.24 3.27 -16.58
C LYS A 209 -15.42 3.67 -17.80
N ASN A 210 -14.57 4.68 -17.68
CA ASN A 210 -13.72 5.16 -18.78
C ASN A 210 -12.39 4.37 -18.91
N GLY A 211 -12.16 3.36 -18.06
CA GLY A 211 -10.99 2.48 -18.09
C GLY A 211 -9.69 3.08 -17.54
N THR A 212 -9.72 4.32 -17.04
CA THR A 212 -8.54 4.98 -16.47
C THR A 212 -8.03 4.23 -15.25
N LEU A 213 -8.94 3.79 -14.38
CA LEU A 213 -8.59 3.08 -13.17
C LEU A 213 -7.86 1.76 -13.46
N ASP A 214 -8.36 0.95 -14.40
CA ASP A 214 -7.73 -0.33 -14.74
C ASP A 214 -6.35 -0.14 -15.37
N ARG A 215 -6.17 0.86 -16.24
CA ARG A 215 -4.86 1.23 -16.79
C ARG A 215 -3.86 1.60 -15.69
N ASN A 216 -4.27 2.41 -14.71
CA ASN A 216 -3.39 2.83 -13.61
C ASN A 216 -3.05 1.67 -12.66
N ILE A 217 -3.98 0.76 -12.39
CA ILE A 217 -3.69 -0.44 -11.60
C ILE A 217 -2.66 -1.32 -12.31
N ASN A 218 -2.84 -1.59 -13.60
CA ASN A 218 -1.89 -2.38 -14.39
C ASN A 218 -0.51 -1.71 -14.42
N LEU A 219 -0.47 -0.40 -14.66
CA LEU A 219 0.78 0.37 -14.62
C LEU A 219 1.50 0.23 -13.27
N SER A 220 0.77 0.34 -12.15
CA SER A 220 1.37 0.20 -10.82
C SER A 220 2.00 -1.16 -10.60
N LEU A 221 1.36 -2.23 -11.08
CA LEU A 221 1.85 -3.61 -10.97
C LEU A 221 3.08 -3.86 -11.86
N ASP A 222 3.07 -3.36 -13.08
CA ASP A 222 4.20 -3.50 -14.02
C ASP A 222 5.44 -2.72 -13.54
N LEU A 223 5.23 -1.50 -13.05
CA LEU A 223 6.30 -0.71 -12.44
C LEU A 223 6.86 -1.39 -11.20
N ALA A 224 6.01 -1.92 -10.33
CA ALA A 224 6.46 -2.61 -9.11
C ALA A 224 7.26 -3.87 -9.41
N ARG A 225 6.87 -4.65 -10.42
CA ARG A 225 7.64 -5.81 -10.87
C ARG A 225 9.02 -5.39 -11.40
N THR A 226 9.06 -4.35 -12.24
CA THR A 226 10.31 -3.81 -12.78
C THR A 226 11.21 -3.28 -11.66
N SER A 227 10.65 -2.52 -10.73
CA SER A 227 11.36 -2.00 -9.56
C SER A 227 11.86 -3.12 -8.65
N GLY A 228 11.04 -4.13 -8.40
CA GLY A 228 11.42 -5.32 -7.63
C GLY A 228 12.64 -6.04 -8.22
N ASN A 229 12.66 -6.21 -9.54
CA ASN A 229 13.76 -6.83 -10.27
C ASN A 229 15.08 -6.03 -10.17
N ARG A 230 15.03 -4.72 -9.94
CA ARG A 230 16.24 -3.90 -9.79
C ARG A 230 16.88 -4.04 -8.41
N ILE A 231 16.11 -4.35 -7.37
CA ILE A 231 16.54 -4.24 -5.97
C ILE A 231 16.59 -5.55 -5.21
N TYR A 232 16.12 -6.68 -5.77
CA TYR A 232 16.05 -7.95 -5.01
C TYR A 232 17.43 -8.47 -4.56
N ASN A 233 18.51 -8.10 -5.24
CA ASN A 233 19.89 -8.47 -4.89
C ASN A 233 20.40 -7.79 -3.60
N ILE A 234 19.70 -6.77 -3.08
CA ILE A 234 20.06 -6.09 -1.84
C ILE A 234 19.67 -6.94 -0.62
N MET A 235 18.74 -7.88 -0.79
CA MET A 235 18.33 -8.77 0.30
C MET A 235 19.49 -9.68 0.71
N PRO A 236 19.63 -9.95 2.02
CA PRO A 236 20.64 -10.87 2.51
C PRO A 236 20.43 -12.28 1.95
N ASP A 237 21.52 -13.02 1.76
CA ASP A 237 21.45 -14.43 1.35
C ASP A 237 21.15 -15.34 2.53
N ASP A 238 21.58 -14.95 3.74
CA ASP A 238 21.30 -15.66 5.00
C ASP A 238 20.00 -15.14 5.61
N ILE A 239 18.89 -15.69 5.17
CA ILE A 239 17.53 -15.37 5.67
C ILE A 239 17.08 -16.49 6.61
N PRO A 240 16.43 -16.18 7.75
CA PRO A 240 15.90 -17.21 8.65
C PRO A 240 15.04 -18.21 7.88
N THR A 241 15.23 -19.50 8.16
CA THR A 241 14.43 -20.55 7.53
C THR A 241 13.06 -20.66 8.19
N MET A 242 12.06 -21.00 7.40
CA MET A 242 10.74 -21.40 7.87
C MET A 242 10.36 -22.73 7.21
N THR A 243 9.25 -23.34 7.65
CA THR A 243 8.76 -24.57 7.02
C THR A 243 8.30 -24.29 5.59
N ASP A 244 8.40 -25.28 4.69
CA ASP A 244 7.95 -25.17 3.31
C ASP A 244 6.47 -24.76 3.22
N GLU A 245 5.62 -25.31 4.11
CA GLU A 245 4.21 -24.91 4.20
C GLU A 245 4.04 -23.42 4.52
N SER A 246 4.77 -22.90 5.50
CA SER A 246 4.69 -21.50 5.87
C SER A 246 5.25 -20.59 4.75
N LEU A 247 6.31 -21.02 4.07
CA LEU A 247 6.87 -20.31 2.93
C LEU A 247 5.85 -20.21 1.79
N GLU A 248 5.24 -21.31 1.41
CA GLU A 248 4.25 -21.33 0.32
C GLU A 248 3.02 -20.47 0.67
N ARG A 249 2.51 -20.58 1.90
CA ARG A 249 1.41 -19.72 2.37
C ARG A 249 1.80 -18.23 2.35
N SER A 250 3.04 -17.90 2.65
CA SER A 250 3.55 -16.53 2.60
C SER A 250 3.66 -16.01 1.18
N LYS A 251 4.15 -16.83 0.23
CA LYS A 251 4.18 -16.50 -1.21
C LYS A 251 2.77 -16.19 -1.74
N VAL A 252 1.83 -17.11 -1.51
CA VAL A 252 0.43 -16.94 -1.93
C VAL A 252 -0.19 -15.68 -1.31
N ALA A 253 0.09 -15.40 -0.03
CA ALA A 253 -0.37 -14.18 0.62
C ALA A 253 0.22 -12.92 -0.03
N MET A 254 1.54 -12.87 -0.25
CA MET A 254 2.20 -11.74 -0.90
C MET A 254 1.65 -11.48 -2.31
N GLU A 255 1.55 -12.53 -3.14
CA GLU A 255 1.00 -12.44 -4.49
C GLU A 255 -0.43 -11.90 -4.49
N ARG A 256 -1.27 -12.42 -3.60
CA ARG A 256 -2.65 -11.97 -3.46
C ARG A 256 -2.74 -10.51 -3.05
N PHE A 257 -1.90 -10.06 -2.12
CA PHE A 257 -1.89 -8.67 -1.68
C PHE A 257 -1.32 -7.72 -2.74
N ILE A 258 -0.26 -8.11 -3.44
CA ILE A 258 0.35 -7.34 -4.54
C ILE A 258 -0.68 -7.14 -5.66
N ASN A 259 -1.24 -8.24 -6.19
CA ASN A 259 -2.17 -8.19 -7.31
C ASN A 259 -3.58 -7.67 -6.92
N GLY A 260 -3.90 -7.66 -5.65
CA GLY A 260 -5.16 -7.22 -5.08
C GLY A 260 -5.06 -5.83 -4.43
N PRO A 261 -5.19 -5.77 -3.08
CA PRO A 261 -5.41 -4.51 -2.38
C PRO A 261 -4.23 -3.53 -2.47
N ILE A 262 -2.97 -3.99 -2.47
CA ILE A 262 -1.82 -3.07 -2.47
C ILE A 262 -1.66 -2.42 -3.84
N GLY A 263 -1.61 -3.19 -4.93
CA GLY A 263 -1.50 -2.65 -6.29
C GLY A 263 -2.66 -1.73 -6.63
N LYS A 264 -3.89 -2.14 -6.28
CA LYS A 264 -5.09 -1.32 -6.44
C LYS A 264 -4.99 0.00 -5.66
N MET A 265 -4.60 -0.03 -4.39
CA MET A 265 -4.49 1.18 -3.57
C MET A 265 -3.33 2.08 -4.02
N THR A 266 -2.24 1.51 -4.54
CA THR A 266 -1.15 2.30 -5.11
C THR A 266 -1.62 3.15 -6.29
N ALA A 267 -2.59 2.68 -7.06
CA ALA A 267 -3.20 3.44 -8.16
C ALA A 267 -4.33 4.39 -7.71
N ILE A 268 -5.18 3.96 -6.76
CA ILE A 268 -6.36 4.73 -6.33
C ILE A 268 -5.99 5.93 -5.46
N VAL A 269 -5.05 5.76 -4.53
CA VAL A 269 -4.74 6.82 -3.55
C VAL A 269 -4.26 8.10 -4.21
N PRO A 270 -3.33 8.09 -5.19
CA PRO A 270 -2.91 9.32 -5.87
C PRO A 270 -4.05 9.98 -6.65
N LEU A 271 -4.98 9.21 -7.20
CA LEU A 271 -6.19 9.77 -7.83
C LEU A 271 -7.01 10.57 -6.81
N ILE A 272 -7.28 10.00 -5.65
CA ILE A 272 -8.03 10.69 -4.59
C ILE A 272 -7.27 11.92 -4.07
N ILE A 273 -5.94 11.82 -3.87
CA ILE A 273 -5.10 12.95 -3.46
C ILE A 273 -5.21 14.09 -4.47
N ASN A 274 -5.14 13.78 -5.77
CA ASN A 274 -5.27 14.78 -6.82
C ASN A 274 -6.59 15.55 -6.72
N TYR A 275 -7.72 14.87 -6.48
CA TYR A 275 -9.02 15.54 -6.27
C TYR A 275 -9.10 16.38 -5.00
N MET A 276 -8.27 16.09 -3.99
CA MET A 276 -8.20 16.82 -2.72
C MET A 276 -7.23 18.00 -2.73
N ASP A 277 -6.39 18.12 -3.76
CA ASP A 277 -5.42 19.20 -3.85
C ASP A 277 -6.15 20.53 -4.09
N THR A 278 -6.10 21.41 -3.09
CA THR A 278 -6.80 22.70 -3.07
C THR A 278 -5.87 23.87 -3.38
N SER A 279 -4.72 23.60 -4.02
CA SER A 279 -3.75 24.63 -4.41
C SER A 279 -4.30 25.69 -5.37
#